data_d20d2923a8fd28fa7186f23fd9bc9f60
#
_entry.id   d20d2923a8fd28fa7186f23fd9bc9f60
#
_cell.length_a   1.000
_cell.length_b   1.000
_cell.length_c   1.000
_cell.angle_alpha   90.00
_cell.angle_beta   90.00
_cell.angle_gamma   90.00
#
_symmetry.space_group_name_H-M   'P 1'
#
loop_
_entity.id
_entity.type
_entity.pdbx_description
1 polymer ?
#
loop_
_entity_poly.entity_id
_entity_poly.type
_entity_poly.pdbx_seq_one_letter_code
_entity_poly.pdbx_strand_id
1 'polypeptide(L)'
;MNLFRKKRLAVAITVYWVLLAYIVAGLVFWFIELQRKNSQMAAYEVQQLKKDEPIFESRYNEIQKELQRKTAQYIGEGSTFLLLILIGALFVYREVRRQIRLQLQQQNFMMAVTHELKTPIAVTKLNLETLLKHRLDEQKQQRMLQAALQETGRLDTLANNILIASQLEGGGYIRAKEELDLSALVQRIIQDLRHRYPDRKWVDIIEPDCSLSGDPLLLQMLVSNLAENAIKYSPREGSITITLRKERGHIQLAVKDEGAGIPDDEKKKIFNKFYRTGQEKTRSTQGTGLGLYLC
;
A
#
# COMPACT_ATOMS: atom_id res chain seq x y z
N MET A 1 -2.09 -16.18 17.26
CA MET A 1 -0.77 -15.84 16.67
C MET A 1 -0.46 -14.32 16.61
N ASN A 2 -1.44 -13.43 16.70
CA ASN A 2 -1.24 -11.96 16.62
C ASN A 2 -0.67 -11.28 17.88
N LEU A 3 -0.86 -11.83 19.08
CA LEU A 3 -0.43 -11.21 20.35
C LEU A 3 1.10 -11.25 20.53
N PHE A 4 1.74 -12.36 20.18
CA PHE A 4 3.20 -12.52 20.29
C PHE A 4 3.97 -11.59 19.32
N ARG A 5 3.41 -11.36 18.14
CA ARG A 5 4.03 -10.51 17.12
C ARG A 5 3.90 -9.02 17.46
N LYS A 6 2.75 -8.59 17.99
CA LYS A 6 2.56 -7.23 18.53
C LYS A 6 3.51 -6.94 19.68
N LYS A 7 3.74 -7.93 20.58
CA LYS A 7 4.70 -7.80 21.68
C LYS A 7 6.14 -7.65 21.17
N ARG A 8 6.57 -8.46 20.19
CA ARG A 8 7.93 -8.34 19.60
C ARG A 8 8.15 -6.98 18.92
N LEU A 9 7.16 -6.46 18.21
CA LEU A 9 7.25 -5.15 17.60
C LEU A 9 7.31 -4.02 18.63
N ALA A 10 6.45 -4.09 19.65
CA ALA A 10 6.48 -3.12 20.75
C ALA A 10 7.85 -3.14 21.44
N VAL A 11 8.41 -4.33 21.71
CA VAL A 11 9.76 -4.47 22.27
C VAL A 11 10.82 -3.86 21.37
N ALA A 12 10.80 -4.13 20.06
CA ALA A 12 11.78 -3.54 19.13
C ALA A 12 11.71 -2.02 19.08
N ILE A 13 10.51 -1.44 19.07
CA ILE A 13 10.31 0.02 19.12
C ILE A 13 10.77 0.58 20.46
N THR A 14 10.47 -0.08 21.58
CA THR A 14 10.92 0.35 22.90
C THR A 14 12.45 0.32 22.99
N VAL A 15 13.10 -0.76 22.54
CA VAL A 15 14.57 -0.87 22.49
C VAL A 15 15.17 0.23 21.63
N TYR A 16 14.59 0.51 20.47
CA TYR A 16 15.05 1.61 19.61
C TYR A 16 15.01 2.96 20.33
N TRP A 17 13.89 3.30 21.00
CA TRP A 17 13.77 4.56 21.72
C TRP A 17 14.72 4.66 22.94
N VAL A 18 14.93 3.53 23.64
CA VAL A 18 15.87 3.45 24.76
C VAL A 18 17.31 3.67 24.28
N LEU A 19 17.71 3.03 23.18
CA LEU A 19 19.03 3.22 22.59
C LEU A 19 19.24 4.66 22.10
N LEU A 20 18.24 5.24 21.45
CA LEU A 20 18.30 6.64 21.01
C LEU A 20 18.43 7.59 22.20
N ALA A 21 17.65 7.39 23.26
CA ALA A 21 17.74 8.18 24.48
C ALA A 21 19.13 8.05 25.13
N TYR A 22 19.70 6.84 25.15
CA TYR A 22 21.05 6.60 25.65
C TYR A 22 22.12 7.35 24.84
N ILE A 23 22.03 7.31 23.49
CA ILE A 23 22.96 8.04 22.61
C ILE A 23 22.87 9.54 22.85
N VAL A 24 21.64 10.09 22.94
CA VAL A 24 21.45 11.53 23.20
C VAL A 24 21.96 11.92 24.59
N ALA A 25 21.68 11.10 25.61
CA ALA A 25 22.20 11.34 26.97
C ALA A 25 23.73 11.31 27.01
N GLY A 26 24.33 10.35 26.29
CA GLY A 26 25.82 10.29 26.14
C GLY A 26 26.39 11.53 25.48
N LEU A 27 25.76 12.02 24.40
CA LEU A 27 26.17 13.26 23.74
C LEU A 27 26.10 14.47 24.67
N VAL A 28 24.99 14.61 25.40
CA VAL A 28 24.81 15.71 26.35
C VAL A 28 25.87 15.63 27.49
N PHE A 29 26.11 14.43 28.02
CA PHE A 29 27.15 14.22 29.03
C PHE A 29 28.53 14.63 28.52
N TRP A 30 28.93 14.17 27.33
CA TRP A 30 30.19 14.53 26.72
C TRP A 30 30.35 16.03 26.44
N PHE A 31 29.26 16.67 25.99
CA PHE A 31 29.23 18.12 25.78
C PHE A 31 29.49 18.89 27.10
N ILE A 32 28.78 18.51 28.18
CA ILE A 32 28.95 19.13 29.50
C ILE A 32 30.37 18.94 30.00
N GLU A 33 30.92 17.74 29.89
CA GLU A 33 32.28 17.45 30.34
C GLU A 33 33.37 18.21 29.54
N LEU A 34 33.18 18.31 28.22
CA LEU A 34 34.08 19.08 27.35
C LEU A 34 34.04 20.56 27.68
N GLN A 35 32.85 21.11 27.94
CA GLN A 35 32.68 22.50 28.34
C GLN A 35 33.34 22.77 29.71
N ARG A 36 33.16 21.85 30.66
CA ARG A 36 33.78 21.93 31.98
C ARG A 36 35.30 21.92 31.89
N LYS A 37 35.90 21.02 31.13
CA LYS A 37 37.35 20.96 30.90
C LYS A 37 37.89 22.23 30.26
N ASN A 38 37.19 22.74 29.22
CA ASN A 38 37.60 23.98 28.57
C ASN A 38 37.62 25.19 29.54
N SER A 39 36.58 25.29 30.39
CA SER A 39 36.52 26.34 31.42
C SER A 39 37.61 26.19 32.50
N GLN A 40 37.89 24.94 32.92
CA GLN A 40 38.99 24.67 33.88
C GLN A 40 40.34 25.01 33.32
N MET A 41 40.62 24.67 32.06
CA MET A 41 41.91 25.05 31.40
C MET A 41 42.06 26.56 31.31
N ALA A 42 41.03 27.28 30.89
CA ALA A 42 41.07 28.73 30.81
C ALA A 42 41.30 29.36 32.22
N ALA A 43 40.64 28.84 33.24
CA ALA A 43 40.84 29.29 34.64
C ALA A 43 42.28 29.03 35.12
N TYR A 44 42.85 27.88 34.78
CA TYR A 44 44.23 27.54 35.13
C TYR A 44 45.23 28.45 34.41
N GLU A 45 45.06 28.74 33.14
CA GLU A 45 45.90 29.68 32.38
C GLU A 45 45.83 31.10 32.97
N VAL A 46 44.66 31.57 33.36
CA VAL A 46 44.49 32.89 34.02
C VAL A 46 45.21 32.94 35.37
N GLN A 47 45.20 31.83 36.16
CA GLN A 47 45.91 31.77 37.45
C GLN A 47 47.43 31.86 37.30
N GLN A 48 47.97 31.44 36.18
CA GLN A 48 49.44 31.53 35.94
C GLN A 48 49.89 32.92 35.50
N LEU A 49 48.95 33.81 35.13
CA LEU A 49 49.30 35.20 34.77
C LEU A 49 49.65 36.02 35.99
N LYS A 50 50.79 36.66 35.96
CA LYS A 50 51.23 37.63 37.01
C LYS A 50 50.59 38.99 36.76
N LYS A 51 49.87 39.49 37.75
CA LYS A 51 49.07 40.75 37.63
C LYS A 51 49.97 42.00 37.43
N ASP A 52 51.23 41.93 37.78
CA ASP A 52 52.19 43.07 37.68
C ASP A 52 52.94 43.15 36.34
N GLU A 53 52.58 42.25 35.38
CA GLU A 53 53.20 42.30 34.04
C GLU A 53 52.39 43.23 33.10
N PRO A 54 53.11 44.09 32.33
CA PRO A 54 52.43 45.05 31.40
C PRO A 54 51.58 44.36 30.29
N ILE A 55 51.67 43.05 30.14
CA ILE A 55 50.98 42.25 29.09
C ILE A 55 49.79 41.53 29.69
N PHE A 56 49.47 41.69 30.99
CA PHE A 56 48.40 40.95 31.66
C PHE A 56 47.03 41.07 30.96
N GLU A 57 46.58 42.29 30.68
CA GLU A 57 45.25 42.54 30.07
C GLU A 57 45.15 41.95 28.65
N SER A 58 46.20 42.05 27.88
CA SER A 58 46.25 41.50 26.52
C SER A 58 46.12 39.97 26.55
N ARG A 59 46.89 39.30 27.41
CA ARG A 59 46.86 37.84 27.59
C ARG A 59 45.54 37.34 28.18
N TYR A 60 44.98 38.05 29.15
CA TYR A 60 43.69 37.74 29.72
C TYR A 60 42.58 37.80 28.66
N ASN A 61 42.54 38.85 27.85
CA ASN A 61 41.59 39.01 26.77
C ASN A 61 41.73 37.92 25.66
N GLU A 62 42.94 37.49 25.39
CA GLU A 62 43.25 36.42 24.46
C GLU A 62 42.69 35.07 24.96
N ILE A 63 42.91 34.71 26.23
CA ILE A 63 42.37 33.49 26.86
C ILE A 63 40.82 33.51 26.84
N GLN A 64 40.21 34.66 27.15
CA GLN A 64 38.76 34.81 27.13
C GLN A 64 38.16 34.64 25.70
N LYS A 65 38.83 35.19 24.69
CA LYS A 65 38.44 35.01 23.29
C LYS A 65 38.57 33.55 22.84
N GLU A 66 39.65 32.88 23.25
CA GLU A 66 39.85 31.46 22.93
C GLU A 66 38.82 30.59 23.61
N LEU A 67 38.49 30.84 24.88
CA LEU A 67 37.41 30.16 25.60
C LEU A 67 36.08 30.31 24.88
N GLN A 68 35.71 31.54 24.48
CA GLN A 68 34.45 31.79 23.76
C GLN A 68 34.44 31.08 22.40
N ARG A 69 35.53 31.13 21.65
CA ARG A 69 35.65 30.47 20.34
C ARG A 69 35.52 28.97 20.45
N LYS A 70 36.21 28.33 21.42
CA LYS A 70 36.09 26.87 21.65
C LYS A 70 34.69 26.48 22.11
N THR A 71 34.06 27.27 22.98
CA THR A 71 32.69 27.07 23.42
C THR A 71 31.70 27.13 22.22
N ALA A 72 31.86 28.16 21.37
CA ALA A 72 30.99 28.26 20.16
C ALA A 72 31.21 27.10 19.19
N GLN A 73 32.47 26.64 19.05
CA GLN A 73 32.79 25.47 18.23
C GLN A 73 32.12 24.21 18.78
N TYR A 74 32.23 23.93 20.09
CA TYR A 74 31.59 22.73 20.69
C TYR A 74 30.06 22.77 20.61
N ILE A 75 29.46 23.95 20.76
CA ILE A 75 27.98 24.11 20.55
C ILE A 75 27.63 23.80 19.10
N GLY A 76 28.39 24.33 18.13
CA GLY A 76 28.16 24.08 16.71
C GLY A 76 28.27 22.59 16.34
N GLU A 77 29.37 21.96 16.75
CA GLU A 77 29.60 20.51 16.52
C GLU A 77 28.53 19.66 17.20
N GLY A 78 28.24 19.91 18.49
CA GLY A 78 27.25 19.17 19.24
C GLY A 78 25.84 19.29 18.65
N SER A 79 25.45 20.50 18.24
CA SER A 79 24.16 20.77 17.57
C SER A 79 24.06 20.05 16.23
N THR A 80 25.13 20.03 15.45
CA THR A 80 25.20 19.36 14.16
C THR A 80 25.05 17.84 14.33
N PHE A 81 25.78 17.23 15.28
CA PHE A 81 25.65 15.80 15.57
C PHE A 81 24.27 15.43 16.07
N LEU A 82 23.70 16.23 16.99
CA LEU A 82 22.36 16.00 17.49
C LEU A 82 21.31 16.05 16.35
N LEU A 83 21.42 17.05 15.47
CA LEU A 83 20.53 17.18 14.32
C LEU A 83 20.61 15.97 13.38
N LEU A 84 21.83 15.51 13.04
CA LEU A 84 22.03 14.34 12.19
C LEU A 84 21.46 13.07 12.82
N ILE A 85 21.62 12.88 14.13
CA ILE A 85 21.05 11.73 14.85
C ILE A 85 19.53 11.79 14.82
N LEU A 86 18.90 12.95 15.04
CA LEU A 86 17.45 13.09 15.01
C LEU A 86 16.88 12.85 13.61
N ILE A 87 17.54 13.37 12.57
CA ILE A 87 17.13 13.11 11.17
C ILE A 87 17.25 11.62 10.86
N GLY A 88 18.37 10.97 11.20
CA GLY A 88 18.57 9.53 11.01
C GLY A 88 17.53 8.70 11.75
N ALA A 89 17.26 9.07 13.01
CA ALA A 89 16.23 8.40 13.81
C ALA A 89 14.82 8.51 13.19
N LEU A 90 14.45 9.71 12.73
CA LEU A 90 13.17 9.92 12.06
C LEU A 90 13.06 9.11 10.77
N PHE A 91 14.13 9.07 9.98
CA PHE A 91 14.17 8.28 8.74
C PHE A 91 13.99 6.79 9.03
N VAL A 92 14.75 6.20 9.95
CA VAL A 92 14.65 4.79 10.34
C VAL A 92 13.24 4.47 10.88
N TYR A 93 12.70 5.32 11.75
CA TYR A 93 11.35 5.13 12.29
C TYR A 93 10.27 5.10 11.20
N ARG A 94 10.36 6.03 10.23
CA ARG A 94 9.41 6.06 9.09
C ARG A 94 9.54 4.82 8.22
N GLU A 95 10.77 4.38 7.92
CA GLU A 95 11.00 3.21 7.07
C GLU A 95 10.53 1.91 7.75
N VAL A 96 10.82 1.73 9.03
CA VAL A 96 10.32 0.57 9.81
C VAL A 96 8.79 0.55 9.81
N ARG A 97 8.14 1.69 10.07
CA ARG A 97 6.67 1.78 10.00
C ARG A 97 6.11 1.45 8.62
N ARG A 98 6.79 1.89 7.56
CA ARG A 98 6.41 1.58 6.16
C ARG A 98 6.51 0.08 5.90
N GLN A 99 7.62 -0.55 6.26
CA GLN A 99 7.82 -2.00 6.09
C GLN A 99 6.79 -2.83 6.84
N ILE A 100 6.47 -2.46 8.08
CA ILE A 100 5.43 -3.13 8.87
C ILE A 100 4.07 -3.03 8.18
N ARG A 101 3.73 -1.86 7.67
CA ARG A 101 2.45 -1.66 6.96
C ARG A 101 2.37 -2.53 5.71
N LEU A 102 3.43 -2.57 4.91
CA LEU A 102 3.51 -3.43 3.72
C LEU A 102 3.38 -4.91 4.08
N GLN A 103 4.06 -5.35 5.14
CA GLN A 103 3.98 -6.73 5.61
C GLN A 103 2.56 -7.11 6.09
N LEU A 104 1.88 -6.22 6.79
CA LEU A 104 0.48 -6.44 7.20
C LEU A 104 -0.45 -6.50 5.99
N GLN A 105 -0.27 -5.63 5.01
CA GLN A 105 -1.06 -5.66 3.76
C GLN A 105 -0.85 -6.99 3.02
N GLN A 106 0.39 -7.44 2.89
CA GLN A 106 0.72 -8.72 2.25
C GLN A 106 0.10 -9.91 3.02
N GLN A 107 0.12 -9.90 4.35
CA GLN A 107 -0.49 -10.94 5.16
C GLN A 107 -2.02 -10.97 5.00
N ASN A 108 -2.66 -9.80 5.03
CA ASN A 108 -4.12 -9.70 4.82
C ASN A 108 -4.50 -10.15 3.41
N PHE A 109 -3.69 -9.84 2.40
CA PHE A 109 -3.87 -10.35 1.04
C PHE A 109 -3.81 -11.88 1.00
N MET A 110 -2.77 -12.51 1.58
CA MET A 110 -2.66 -13.96 1.59
C MET A 110 -3.86 -14.63 2.28
N MET A 111 -4.38 -14.03 3.37
CA MET A 111 -5.60 -14.52 4.02
C MET A 111 -6.83 -14.36 3.10
N ALA A 112 -6.96 -13.21 2.44
CA ALA A 112 -8.07 -12.95 1.51
C ALA A 112 -8.03 -13.91 0.31
N VAL A 113 -6.87 -14.07 -0.32
CA VAL A 113 -6.68 -15.03 -1.44
C VAL A 113 -7.04 -16.45 -1.01
N THR A 114 -6.54 -16.89 0.14
CA THR A 114 -6.83 -18.24 0.66
C THR A 114 -8.34 -18.43 0.86
N HIS A 115 -9.03 -17.42 1.39
CA HIS A 115 -10.47 -17.47 1.60
C HIS A 115 -11.24 -17.47 0.26
N GLU A 116 -10.86 -16.60 -0.68
CA GLU A 116 -11.47 -16.50 -2.01
C GLU A 116 -11.25 -17.75 -2.87
N LEU A 117 -10.14 -18.47 -2.67
CA LEU A 117 -9.90 -19.77 -3.31
C LEU A 117 -10.68 -20.91 -2.65
N LYS A 118 -10.80 -20.90 -1.31
CA LYS A 118 -11.44 -21.99 -0.57
C LYS A 118 -12.92 -22.14 -0.87
N THR A 119 -13.63 -21.04 -1.05
CA THR A 119 -15.09 -21.04 -1.30
C THR A 119 -15.45 -21.73 -2.61
N PRO A 120 -14.94 -21.34 -3.80
CA PRO A 120 -15.25 -22.02 -5.06
C PRO A 120 -14.78 -23.46 -5.09
N ILE A 121 -13.62 -23.77 -4.48
CA ILE A 121 -13.16 -25.17 -4.36
C ILE A 121 -14.16 -25.99 -3.55
N ALA A 122 -14.66 -25.49 -2.43
CA ALA A 122 -15.63 -26.20 -1.60
C ALA A 122 -16.97 -26.43 -2.34
N VAL A 123 -17.45 -25.42 -3.06
CA VAL A 123 -18.70 -25.50 -3.86
C VAL A 123 -18.54 -26.51 -5.00
N THR A 124 -17.45 -26.42 -5.76
CA THR A 124 -17.15 -27.37 -6.84
C THR A 124 -17.06 -28.79 -6.30
N LYS A 125 -16.34 -29.00 -5.21
CA LYS A 125 -16.19 -30.31 -4.57
C LYS A 125 -17.54 -30.86 -4.11
N LEU A 126 -18.37 -30.03 -3.45
CA LEU A 126 -19.71 -30.43 -2.97
C LEU A 126 -20.60 -30.86 -4.15
N ASN A 127 -20.63 -30.07 -5.23
CA ASN A 127 -21.41 -30.40 -6.42
C ASN A 127 -20.97 -31.73 -7.04
N LEU A 128 -19.66 -31.95 -7.18
CA LEU A 128 -19.12 -33.20 -7.72
C LEU A 128 -19.36 -34.41 -6.79
N GLU A 129 -19.19 -34.25 -5.48
CA GLU A 129 -19.49 -35.31 -4.50
C GLU A 129 -20.98 -35.68 -4.49
N THR A 130 -21.86 -34.67 -4.65
CA THR A 130 -23.32 -34.93 -4.72
C THR A 130 -23.68 -35.68 -5.98
N LEU A 131 -23.11 -35.32 -7.13
CA LEU A 131 -23.27 -36.04 -8.39
C LEU A 131 -22.78 -37.49 -8.33
N LEU A 132 -21.69 -37.75 -7.60
CA LEU A 132 -21.16 -39.10 -7.43
C LEU A 132 -21.99 -39.98 -6.48
N LYS A 133 -22.59 -39.37 -5.43
CA LYS A 133 -23.28 -40.11 -4.37
C LYS A 133 -24.78 -40.33 -4.64
N HIS A 134 -25.39 -39.47 -5.44
CA HIS A 134 -26.83 -39.46 -5.64
C HIS A 134 -27.18 -39.59 -7.11
N ARG A 135 -28.18 -40.43 -7.40
CA ARG A 135 -28.81 -40.46 -8.72
C ARG A 135 -29.81 -39.31 -8.80
N LEU A 136 -29.42 -38.27 -9.52
CA LEU A 136 -30.24 -37.07 -9.73
C LEU A 136 -30.92 -37.13 -11.12
N ASP A 137 -32.01 -36.35 -11.28
CA ASP A 137 -32.56 -36.12 -12.60
C ASP A 137 -31.59 -35.31 -13.50
N GLU A 138 -31.73 -35.43 -14.80
CA GLU A 138 -30.84 -34.84 -15.79
C GLU A 138 -30.74 -33.34 -15.65
N GLN A 139 -31.82 -32.63 -15.33
CA GLN A 139 -31.82 -31.18 -15.14
C GLN A 139 -30.98 -30.77 -13.92
N LYS A 140 -31.10 -31.51 -12.83
CA LYS A 140 -30.29 -31.22 -11.61
C LYS A 140 -28.81 -31.52 -11.84
N GLN A 141 -28.50 -32.64 -12.55
CA GLN A 141 -27.12 -32.97 -12.93
C GLN A 141 -26.52 -31.85 -13.75
N GLN A 142 -27.20 -31.37 -14.80
CA GLN A 142 -26.76 -30.27 -15.64
C GLN A 142 -26.52 -28.97 -14.85
N ARG A 143 -27.47 -28.59 -13.97
CA ARG A 143 -27.31 -27.39 -13.12
C ARG A 143 -26.10 -27.49 -12.23
N MET A 144 -25.83 -28.61 -11.61
CA MET A 144 -24.68 -28.82 -10.72
C MET A 144 -23.35 -28.82 -11.50
N LEU A 145 -23.33 -29.41 -12.69
CA LEU A 145 -22.15 -29.37 -13.57
C LEU A 145 -21.87 -27.92 -14.05
N GLN A 146 -22.91 -27.19 -14.44
CA GLN A 146 -22.75 -25.78 -14.82
C GLN A 146 -22.26 -24.92 -13.65
N ALA A 147 -22.79 -25.12 -12.45
CA ALA A 147 -22.33 -24.42 -11.26
C ALA A 147 -20.86 -24.74 -10.93
N ALA A 148 -20.45 -26.02 -11.03
CA ALA A 148 -19.05 -26.41 -10.83
C ALA A 148 -18.13 -25.80 -11.88
N LEU A 149 -18.55 -25.77 -13.15
CA LEU A 149 -17.78 -25.15 -14.25
C LEU A 149 -17.63 -23.64 -14.05
N GLN A 150 -18.69 -22.97 -13.61
CA GLN A 150 -18.68 -21.53 -13.31
C GLN A 150 -17.71 -21.18 -12.17
N GLU A 151 -17.70 -21.99 -11.09
CA GLU A 151 -16.76 -21.77 -9.98
C GLU A 151 -15.29 -22.07 -10.40
N THR A 152 -15.08 -23.03 -11.30
CA THR A 152 -13.75 -23.29 -11.87
C THR A 152 -13.25 -22.11 -12.71
N GLY A 153 -14.11 -21.52 -13.54
CA GLY A 153 -13.79 -20.29 -14.30
C GLY A 153 -13.47 -19.09 -13.40
N ARG A 154 -14.16 -18.99 -12.25
CA ARG A 154 -13.85 -17.97 -11.23
C ARG A 154 -12.47 -18.18 -10.60
N LEU A 155 -12.08 -19.42 -10.33
CA LEU A 155 -10.74 -19.77 -9.84
C LEU A 155 -9.64 -19.40 -10.85
N ASP A 156 -9.87 -19.69 -12.13
CA ASP A 156 -8.92 -19.36 -13.20
C ASP A 156 -8.74 -17.84 -13.30
N THR A 157 -9.82 -17.07 -13.30
CA THR A 157 -9.75 -15.59 -13.28
C THR A 157 -8.97 -15.07 -12.07
N LEU A 158 -9.19 -15.63 -10.89
CA LEU A 158 -8.48 -15.22 -9.68
C LEU A 158 -6.98 -15.54 -9.75
N ALA A 159 -6.62 -16.74 -10.24
CA ALA A 159 -5.23 -17.17 -10.43
C ALA A 159 -4.50 -16.26 -11.44
N ASN A 160 -5.14 -15.95 -12.57
CA ASN A 160 -4.60 -15.05 -13.59
C ASN A 160 -4.40 -13.62 -13.06
N ASN A 161 -5.35 -13.10 -12.27
CA ASN A 161 -5.21 -11.79 -11.64
C ASN A 161 -4.00 -11.73 -10.69
N ILE A 162 -3.75 -12.79 -9.91
CA ILE A 162 -2.60 -12.89 -9.01
C ILE A 162 -1.29 -12.96 -9.81
N LEU A 163 -1.26 -13.78 -10.86
CA LEU A 163 -0.08 -13.96 -11.71
C LEU A 163 0.32 -12.64 -12.40
N ILE A 164 -0.65 -11.96 -13.02
CA ILE A 164 -0.42 -10.68 -13.71
C ILE A 164 0.02 -9.59 -12.71
N ALA A 165 -0.62 -9.51 -11.55
CA ALA A 165 -0.19 -8.57 -10.50
C ALA A 165 1.27 -8.82 -10.07
N SER A 166 1.69 -10.08 -9.97
CA SER A 166 3.06 -10.46 -9.63
C SER A 166 4.06 -10.13 -10.74
N GLN A 167 3.69 -10.37 -12.00
CA GLN A 167 4.55 -10.08 -13.17
C GLN A 167 4.73 -8.58 -13.40
N LEU A 168 3.67 -7.78 -13.20
CA LEU A 168 3.75 -6.31 -13.31
C LEU A 168 4.70 -5.71 -12.27
N GLU A 169 4.73 -6.25 -11.04
CA GLU A 169 5.68 -5.82 -10.00
C GLU A 169 7.13 -6.22 -10.31
N GLY A 170 7.32 -7.43 -10.80
CA GLY A 170 8.65 -7.96 -11.11
C GLY A 170 9.26 -7.37 -12.39
N GLY A 171 8.53 -6.51 -13.13
CA GLY A 171 8.95 -6.00 -14.44
C GLY A 171 9.04 -7.08 -15.51
N GLY A 172 8.55 -8.28 -15.24
CA GLY A 172 8.60 -9.43 -16.16
C GLY A 172 7.40 -9.54 -17.11
N TYR A 173 6.43 -8.65 -17.01
CA TYR A 173 5.28 -8.67 -17.92
C TYR A 173 5.64 -8.09 -19.30
N ILE A 174 5.64 -8.94 -20.31
CA ILE A 174 5.83 -8.54 -21.71
C ILE A 174 4.47 -8.08 -22.25
N ARG A 175 4.30 -6.78 -22.46
CA ARG A 175 3.06 -6.20 -22.99
C ARG A 175 2.90 -6.55 -24.47
N ALA A 176 1.81 -7.23 -24.81
CA ALA A 176 1.38 -7.39 -26.19
C ALA A 176 0.71 -6.09 -26.64
N LYS A 177 1.41 -5.26 -27.45
CA LYS A 177 0.80 -4.08 -28.05
C LYS A 177 0.16 -4.46 -29.39
N GLU A 178 -1.16 -4.48 -29.41
CA GLU A 178 -1.96 -4.74 -30.60
C GLU A 178 -2.95 -3.59 -30.83
N GLU A 179 -3.33 -3.35 -32.08
CA GLU A 179 -4.47 -2.48 -32.36
C GLU A 179 -5.75 -3.21 -32.00
N LEU A 180 -6.55 -2.63 -31.13
CA LEU A 180 -7.76 -3.22 -30.58
C LEU A 180 -8.94 -2.26 -30.70
N ASP A 181 -10.07 -2.76 -31.16
CA ASP A 181 -11.37 -2.09 -31.03
C ASP A 181 -11.89 -2.25 -29.61
N LEU A 182 -11.72 -1.20 -28.81
CA LEU A 182 -12.20 -1.17 -27.42
C LEU A 182 -13.71 -1.19 -27.33
N SER A 183 -14.43 -0.64 -28.35
CA SER A 183 -15.91 -0.66 -28.40
C SER A 183 -16.43 -2.09 -28.47
N ALA A 184 -15.86 -2.90 -29.36
CA ALA A 184 -16.21 -4.31 -29.50
C ALA A 184 -15.87 -5.12 -28.23
N LEU A 185 -14.71 -4.84 -27.61
CA LEU A 185 -14.31 -5.49 -26.37
C LEU A 185 -15.28 -5.19 -25.22
N VAL A 186 -15.62 -3.91 -25.00
CA VAL A 186 -16.52 -3.47 -23.92
C VAL A 186 -17.93 -4.05 -24.15
N GLN A 187 -18.44 -4.02 -25.37
CA GLN A 187 -19.75 -4.60 -25.69
C GLN A 187 -19.82 -6.11 -25.40
N ARG A 188 -18.78 -6.87 -25.73
CA ARG A 188 -18.68 -8.30 -25.44
C ARG A 188 -18.73 -8.55 -23.92
N ILE A 189 -17.95 -7.81 -23.15
CA ILE A 189 -17.91 -7.94 -21.69
C ILE A 189 -19.28 -7.60 -21.07
N ILE A 190 -19.93 -6.55 -21.55
CA ILE A 190 -21.28 -6.18 -21.07
C ILE A 190 -22.30 -7.30 -21.38
N GLN A 191 -22.24 -7.89 -22.57
CA GLN A 191 -23.14 -9.00 -22.93
C GLN A 191 -22.92 -10.20 -22.01
N ASP A 192 -21.67 -10.59 -21.75
CA ASP A 192 -21.34 -11.68 -20.83
C ASP A 192 -21.85 -11.39 -19.41
N LEU A 193 -21.71 -10.15 -18.93
CA LEU A 193 -22.19 -9.73 -17.62
C LEU A 193 -23.73 -9.69 -17.55
N ARG A 194 -24.42 -9.27 -18.61
CA ARG A 194 -25.89 -9.34 -18.70
C ARG A 194 -26.40 -10.78 -18.61
N HIS A 195 -25.75 -11.71 -19.29
CA HIS A 195 -26.11 -13.14 -19.16
C HIS A 195 -25.88 -13.70 -17.76
N ARG A 196 -24.81 -13.25 -17.10
CA ARG A 196 -24.45 -13.69 -15.74
C ARG A 196 -25.29 -13.05 -14.65
N TYR A 197 -25.74 -11.80 -14.88
CA TYR A 197 -26.53 -11.00 -13.93
C TYR A 197 -27.76 -10.41 -14.59
N PRO A 198 -28.76 -11.26 -14.96
CA PRO A 198 -29.94 -10.83 -15.74
C PRO A 198 -30.88 -9.87 -14.99
N ASP A 199 -30.87 -9.94 -13.64
CA ASP A 199 -31.71 -9.07 -12.80
C ASP A 199 -31.14 -7.65 -12.62
N ARG A 200 -29.93 -7.35 -13.15
CA ARG A 200 -29.31 -6.04 -13.05
C ARG A 200 -29.78 -5.11 -14.17
N LYS A 201 -29.94 -3.82 -13.81
CA LYS A 201 -30.23 -2.77 -14.78
C LYS A 201 -28.92 -2.28 -15.40
N TRP A 202 -28.68 -2.58 -16.67
CA TRP A 202 -27.52 -2.17 -17.44
C TRP A 202 -27.86 -1.04 -18.39
N VAL A 203 -27.07 0.03 -18.36
CA VAL A 203 -27.13 1.14 -19.31
C VAL A 203 -25.75 1.24 -19.98
N ASP A 204 -25.68 1.07 -21.28
CA ASP A 204 -24.47 1.19 -22.08
C ASP A 204 -24.58 2.35 -23.06
N ILE A 205 -23.56 3.19 -23.07
CA ILE A 205 -23.39 4.33 -23.98
C ILE A 205 -22.02 4.17 -24.59
N ILE A 206 -21.95 3.35 -25.64
CA ILE A 206 -20.68 2.97 -26.28
C ILE A 206 -20.58 3.65 -27.65
N GLU A 207 -19.64 4.58 -27.77
CA GLU A 207 -19.28 5.18 -29.06
C GLU A 207 -18.57 4.13 -29.91
N PRO A 208 -18.96 3.97 -31.20
CA PRO A 208 -18.32 3.00 -32.10
C PRO A 208 -16.90 3.41 -32.45
N ASP A 209 -16.12 2.46 -32.98
CA ASP A 209 -14.78 2.66 -33.54
C ASP A 209 -13.75 3.28 -32.57
N CYS A 210 -13.89 3.05 -31.26
CA CYS A 210 -12.90 3.45 -30.28
C CYS A 210 -11.70 2.50 -30.31
N SER A 211 -10.81 2.69 -31.29
CA SER A 211 -9.59 1.87 -31.44
C SER A 211 -8.41 2.49 -30.71
N LEU A 212 -7.60 1.64 -30.08
CA LEU A 212 -6.36 2.02 -29.41
C LEU A 212 -5.31 0.91 -29.54
N SER A 213 -4.03 1.28 -29.43
CA SER A 213 -2.93 0.32 -29.32
C SER A 213 -2.71 -0.03 -27.84
N GLY A 214 -2.98 -1.25 -27.46
CA GLY A 214 -2.91 -1.71 -26.07
C GLY A 214 -2.78 -3.23 -25.95
N ASP A 215 -2.69 -3.69 -24.72
CA ASP A 215 -2.67 -5.12 -24.41
C ASP A 215 -4.12 -5.60 -24.22
N PRO A 216 -4.62 -6.52 -25.07
CA PRO A 216 -6.01 -6.97 -25.01
C PRO A 216 -6.39 -7.58 -23.66
N LEU A 217 -5.46 -8.35 -23.04
CA LEU A 217 -5.70 -9.00 -21.77
C LEU A 217 -5.82 -7.98 -20.62
N LEU A 218 -4.91 -7.01 -20.58
CA LEU A 218 -4.95 -5.96 -19.55
C LEU A 218 -6.20 -5.07 -19.71
N LEU A 219 -6.59 -4.73 -20.94
CA LEU A 219 -7.79 -3.95 -21.20
C LEU A 219 -9.08 -4.72 -20.83
N GLN A 220 -9.13 -6.00 -21.15
CA GLN A 220 -10.23 -6.87 -20.74
C GLN A 220 -10.32 -6.92 -19.19
N MET A 221 -9.21 -7.11 -18.51
CA MET A 221 -9.16 -7.12 -17.05
C MET A 221 -9.59 -5.79 -16.44
N LEU A 222 -9.17 -4.67 -17.02
CA LEU A 222 -9.56 -3.32 -16.58
C LEU A 222 -11.09 -3.17 -16.63
N VAL A 223 -11.69 -3.44 -17.79
CA VAL A 223 -13.16 -3.33 -17.96
C VAL A 223 -13.90 -4.26 -17.02
N SER A 224 -13.48 -5.53 -16.96
CA SER A 224 -14.11 -6.54 -16.09
C SER A 224 -13.99 -6.16 -14.61
N ASN A 225 -12.83 -5.72 -14.13
CA ASN A 225 -12.62 -5.30 -12.74
C ASN A 225 -13.52 -4.10 -12.36
N LEU A 226 -13.63 -3.10 -13.23
CA LEU A 226 -14.49 -1.95 -12.98
C LEU A 226 -15.96 -2.35 -12.93
N ALA A 227 -16.43 -3.16 -13.89
CA ALA A 227 -17.82 -3.62 -13.94
C ALA A 227 -18.17 -4.56 -12.77
N GLU A 228 -17.30 -5.50 -12.40
CA GLU A 228 -17.49 -6.38 -11.25
C GLU A 228 -17.49 -5.60 -9.92
N ASN A 229 -16.69 -4.56 -9.79
CA ASN A 229 -16.75 -3.66 -8.63
C ASN A 229 -18.11 -2.94 -8.57
N ALA A 230 -18.60 -2.42 -9.68
CA ALA A 230 -19.93 -1.79 -9.74
C ALA A 230 -21.04 -2.77 -9.34
N ILE A 231 -21.01 -4.02 -9.82
CA ILE A 231 -21.96 -5.08 -9.42
C ILE A 231 -21.88 -5.35 -7.92
N LYS A 232 -20.69 -5.40 -7.38
CA LYS A 232 -20.41 -5.81 -6.00
C LYS A 232 -20.82 -4.76 -4.97
N TYR A 233 -20.62 -3.47 -5.28
CA TYR A 233 -20.83 -2.38 -4.35
C TYR A 233 -22.15 -1.63 -4.55
N SER A 234 -22.83 -1.85 -5.65
CA SER A 234 -24.15 -1.27 -5.94
C SER A 234 -25.28 -2.12 -5.34
N PRO A 235 -26.38 -1.51 -4.89
CA PRO A 235 -27.61 -2.22 -4.52
C PRO A 235 -28.09 -3.12 -5.67
N ARG A 236 -28.80 -4.22 -5.37
CA ARG A 236 -29.29 -5.16 -6.42
C ARG A 236 -30.19 -4.48 -7.45
N GLU A 237 -30.99 -3.51 -7.04
CA GLU A 237 -31.91 -2.76 -7.89
C GLU A 237 -31.28 -1.57 -8.60
N GLY A 238 -30.04 -1.20 -8.19
CA GLY A 238 -29.30 -0.07 -8.73
C GLY A 238 -28.87 -0.30 -10.18
N SER A 239 -28.83 0.78 -10.95
CA SER A 239 -28.35 0.77 -12.33
C SER A 239 -26.82 0.84 -12.40
N ILE A 240 -26.25 0.14 -13.37
CA ILE A 240 -24.82 0.23 -13.70
C ILE A 240 -24.73 0.82 -15.11
N THR A 241 -24.10 1.99 -15.20
CA THR A 241 -23.91 2.69 -16.47
C THR A 241 -22.45 2.56 -16.91
N ILE A 242 -22.24 2.03 -18.12
CA ILE A 242 -20.91 1.95 -18.74
C ILE A 242 -20.89 2.90 -19.95
N THR A 243 -19.96 3.85 -19.93
CA THR A 243 -19.81 4.86 -20.98
C THR A 243 -18.44 4.75 -21.62
N LEU A 244 -18.36 4.68 -22.93
CA LEU A 244 -17.15 4.75 -23.71
C LEU A 244 -17.29 5.86 -24.75
N ARG A 245 -16.39 6.86 -24.74
CA ARG A 245 -16.43 8.02 -25.63
C ARG A 245 -15.05 8.44 -26.08
N LYS A 246 -14.98 9.09 -27.26
CA LYS A 246 -13.80 9.80 -27.69
C LYS A 246 -13.91 11.27 -27.32
N GLU A 247 -13.00 11.75 -26.49
CA GLU A 247 -12.95 13.16 -26.13
C GLU A 247 -11.53 13.72 -26.37
N ARG A 248 -11.41 14.74 -27.23
CA ARG A 248 -10.18 15.51 -27.47
C ARG A 248 -8.93 14.63 -27.73
N GLY A 249 -9.07 13.55 -28.51
CA GLY A 249 -7.96 12.66 -28.84
C GLY A 249 -7.67 11.57 -27.80
N HIS A 250 -8.49 11.48 -26.75
CA HIS A 250 -8.44 10.41 -25.74
C HIS A 250 -9.70 9.57 -25.76
N ILE A 251 -9.59 8.31 -25.38
CA ILE A 251 -10.73 7.43 -25.14
C ILE A 251 -11.03 7.41 -23.66
N GLN A 252 -12.23 7.78 -23.28
CA GLN A 252 -12.71 7.76 -21.90
C GLN A 252 -13.63 6.58 -21.70
N LEU A 253 -13.25 5.67 -20.78
CA LEU A 253 -14.11 4.63 -20.25
C LEU A 253 -14.55 5.04 -18.83
N ALA A 254 -15.85 5.06 -18.59
CA ALA A 254 -16.43 5.34 -17.28
C ALA A 254 -17.42 4.26 -16.89
N VAL A 255 -17.34 3.78 -15.67
CA VAL A 255 -18.32 2.87 -15.06
C VAL A 255 -18.91 3.59 -13.86
N LYS A 256 -20.22 3.84 -13.90
CA LYS A 256 -20.98 4.50 -12.84
C LYS A 256 -21.90 3.50 -12.18
N ASP A 257 -21.88 3.46 -10.86
CA ASP A 257 -22.76 2.64 -10.03
C ASP A 257 -23.55 3.54 -9.04
N GLU A 258 -24.54 2.96 -8.38
CA GLU A 258 -25.35 3.61 -7.34
C GLU A 258 -24.99 3.11 -5.93
N GLY A 259 -23.74 2.74 -5.71
CA GLY A 259 -23.23 2.30 -4.42
C GLY A 259 -23.03 3.43 -3.42
N ALA A 260 -22.58 3.08 -2.22
CA ALA A 260 -22.34 4.03 -1.13
C ALA A 260 -21.20 5.04 -1.42
N GLY A 261 -20.47 4.88 -2.54
CA GLY A 261 -19.34 5.70 -2.89
C GLY A 261 -18.09 5.39 -2.06
N ILE A 262 -17.04 6.19 -2.28
CA ILE A 262 -15.74 6.02 -1.63
C ILE A 262 -15.38 7.35 -0.93
N PRO A 263 -15.05 7.32 0.38
CA PRO A 263 -14.59 8.52 1.11
C PRO A 263 -13.37 9.17 0.43
N ASP A 264 -13.29 10.49 0.45
CA ASP A 264 -12.25 11.23 -0.27
C ASP A 264 -10.82 10.88 0.19
N ASP A 265 -10.64 10.60 1.48
CA ASP A 265 -9.37 10.20 2.05
C ASP A 265 -8.93 8.77 1.64
N GLU A 266 -9.85 7.96 1.11
CA GLU A 266 -9.59 6.61 0.62
C GLU A 266 -9.42 6.53 -0.90
N LYS A 267 -9.91 7.50 -1.68
CA LYS A 267 -9.87 7.50 -3.15
C LYS A 267 -8.49 7.24 -3.75
N LYS A 268 -7.42 7.79 -3.13
CA LYS A 268 -6.04 7.53 -3.57
C LYS A 268 -5.51 6.17 -3.12
N LYS A 269 -6.07 5.61 -2.04
CA LYS A 269 -5.59 4.37 -1.43
C LYS A 269 -6.17 3.14 -2.09
N ILE A 270 -7.37 3.23 -2.70
CA ILE A 270 -8.06 2.09 -3.34
C ILE A 270 -7.29 1.48 -4.51
N PHE A 271 -6.40 2.25 -5.15
CA PHE A 271 -5.51 1.76 -6.20
C PHE A 271 -4.23 1.11 -5.67
N ASN A 272 -4.01 1.12 -4.34
CA ASN A 272 -2.87 0.42 -3.76
C ASN A 272 -3.14 -1.08 -3.71
N LYS A 273 -2.12 -1.87 -4.01
CA LYS A 273 -2.17 -3.33 -3.95
C LYS A 273 -2.66 -3.81 -2.59
N PHE A 274 -3.61 -4.75 -2.59
CA PHE A 274 -4.20 -5.36 -1.40
C PHE A 274 -5.01 -4.40 -0.51
N TYR A 275 -5.22 -3.17 -0.96
CA TYR A 275 -6.01 -2.22 -0.20
C TYR A 275 -7.50 -2.54 -0.33
N ARG A 276 -8.20 -2.44 0.80
CA ARG A 276 -9.65 -2.62 0.89
C ARG A 276 -10.19 -1.64 1.91
N THR A 277 -11.32 -1.01 1.60
CA THR A 277 -12.03 -0.09 2.51
C THR A 277 -12.62 -0.84 3.71
N GLY A 278 -12.71 -0.19 4.87
CA GLY A 278 -13.33 -0.72 6.10
C GLY A 278 -12.43 -1.68 6.92
N GLN A 279 -12.90 -1.99 8.14
CA GLN A 279 -12.19 -2.93 9.04
C GLN A 279 -12.46 -4.39 8.64
N GLU A 280 -11.45 -5.24 8.74
CA GLU A 280 -11.49 -6.66 8.34
C GLU A 280 -12.64 -7.46 9.01
N LYS A 281 -13.00 -7.10 10.25
CA LYS A 281 -14.06 -7.78 11.03
C LYS A 281 -15.48 -7.40 10.63
N THR A 282 -15.68 -6.26 9.95
CA THR A 282 -17.01 -5.72 9.56
C THR A 282 -17.27 -5.78 8.06
N ARG A 283 -16.36 -6.37 7.29
CA ARG A 283 -16.47 -6.46 5.82
C ARG A 283 -17.52 -7.47 5.41
N SER A 284 -18.58 -6.99 4.77
CA SER A 284 -19.64 -7.81 4.19
C SER A 284 -19.33 -8.35 2.78
N THR A 285 -18.33 -7.78 2.11
CA THR A 285 -18.01 -8.09 0.70
C THR A 285 -16.68 -8.84 0.58
N GLN A 286 -16.66 -9.92 -0.22
CA GLN A 286 -15.48 -10.72 -0.55
C GLN A 286 -14.59 -10.00 -1.57
N GLY A 287 -13.26 -10.26 -1.59
CA GLY A 287 -12.34 -9.74 -2.60
C GLY A 287 -10.89 -9.66 -2.14
N THR A 288 -9.97 -9.74 -3.10
CA THR A 288 -8.51 -9.78 -2.88
C THR A 288 -7.86 -8.40 -2.73
N GLY A 289 -8.54 -7.32 -3.17
CA GLY A 289 -7.94 -5.98 -3.26
C GLY A 289 -6.94 -5.83 -4.42
N LEU A 290 -7.05 -6.69 -5.45
CA LEU A 290 -6.22 -6.61 -6.66
C LEU A 290 -6.92 -5.90 -7.82
N GLY A 291 -8.26 -5.94 -7.91
CA GLY A 291 -8.99 -5.45 -9.09
C GLY A 291 -8.66 -4.01 -9.46
N LEU A 292 -8.80 -3.05 -8.53
CA LEU A 292 -8.48 -1.63 -8.79
C LEU A 292 -6.97 -1.35 -8.88
N TYR A 293 -6.12 -2.19 -8.29
CA TYR A 293 -4.67 -2.09 -8.46
C TYR A 293 -4.24 -2.42 -9.89
N LEU A 294 -4.95 -3.36 -10.55
CA LEU A 294 -4.68 -3.77 -11.93
C LEU A 294 -5.27 -2.79 -12.97
N CYS A 295 -6.19 -1.89 -12.56
CA CYS A 295 -6.73 -0.80 -13.36
C CYS A 295 -5.78 0.40 -13.42
#